data_ea63387704294cb755209efce19e6e0a
#
_entry.id   ea63387704294cb755209efce19e6e0a
#
_cell.length_a   1.000
_cell.length_b   1.000
_cell.length_c   1.000
_cell.angle_alpha   90.00
_cell.angle_beta   90.00
_cell.angle_gamma   90.00
#
_symmetry.space_group_name_H-M   'P 1'
#
loop_
_entity.id
_entity.type
_entity.pdbx_description
1 polymer ?
#
loop_
_entity_poly.entity_id
_entity_poly.type
_entity_poly.pdbx_seq_one_letter_code
_entity_poly.pdbx_strand_id
1 'polypeptide(L)'
;MWPYPKVFAHRGGGILAPENTLAGVRCGLEYGFHAVEFDVMLSKDGVPVLMHDPEFGRTVKGQGSVAATLFSDLQAMDAGGWHSARFAGEAVPSYAAVVNFCRQNHIFMNVEIKPAPGFEEATGRIVAETTLALLADVSVTDEQHLPLFSSFSFAALMAAKHAAPAIPRGVLMDSVGDDWKARLQEAGARALHTNHRHLNDAQVAQIKDAGYGVFCYTVNDTERAHEILRWGVDAFCTDRIDLIPADF
;
A
#
# COMPACT_ATOMS: atom_id res chain seq x y z
N MET A 1 -5.42 -13.84 14.20
CA MET A 1 -4.76 -12.75 14.94
C MET A 1 -4.01 -11.90 13.93
N TRP A 2 -4.00 -10.57 14.07
CA TRP A 2 -3.27 -9.64 13.20
C TRP A 2 -1.78 -9.66 13.56
N PRO A 3 -0.89 -10.13 12.69
CA PRO A 3 0.54 -10.29 13.02
C PRO A 3 1.39 -9.06 12.62
N TYR A 4 0.78 -8.03 12.05
CA TYR A 4 1.46 -6.88 11.44
C TYR A 4 1.46 -5.66 12.36
N PRO A 5 2.26 -4.60 12.09
CA PRO A 5 2.21 -3.34 12.80
C PRO A 5 0.81 -2.70 12.81
N LYS A 6 0.54 -1.82 13.79
CA LYS A 6 -0.73 -1.11 13.91
C LYS A 6 -0.82 0.13 13.03
N VAL A 7 0.25 0.91 12.96
CA VAL A 7 0.25 2.19 12.26
C VAL A 7 1.24 2.15 11.10
N PHE A 8 0.74 2.52 9.93
CA PHE A 8 1.51 2.56 8.69
C PHE A 8 1.69 3.99 8.23
N ALA A 9 2.91 4.37 7.83
CA ALA A 9 3.13 5.63 7.15
C ALA A 9 2.53 5.55 5.73
N HIS A 10 1.49 6.35 5.46
CA HIS A 10 0.80 6.36 4.17
C HIS A 10 1.70 6.90 3.08
N ARG A 11 1.84 6.17 1.99
CA ARG A 11 2.71 6.48 0.84
C ARG A 11 4.16 6.79 1.22
N GLY A 12 4.64 6.21 2.33
CA GLY A 12 6.00 6.37 2.82
C GLY A 12 6.18 7.43 3.90
N GLY A 13 6.00 8.70 3.59
CA GLY A 13 6.26 9.83 4.50
C GLY A 13 5.03 10.68 4.87
N GLY A 14 3.81 10.25 4.50
CA GLY A 14 2.61 11.05 4.68
C GLY A 14 2.75 12.42 4.03
N ILE A 15 2.36 13.48 4.77
CA ILE A 15 2.48 14.86 4.27
C ILE A 15 3.88 15.47 4.43
N LEU A 16 4.83 14.79 5.07
CA LEU A 16 6.14 15.36 5.40
C LEU A 16 7.19 15.19 4.29
N ALA A 17 6.92 14.28 3.35
CA ALA A 17 7.79 14.00 2.22
C ALA A 17 6.95 13.63 0.98
N PRO A 18 7.53 13.68 -0.24
CA PRO A 18 6.79 13.34 -1.45
C PRO A 18 6.31 11.89 -1.42
N GLU A 19 5.01 11.71 -1.68
CA GLU A 19 4.36 10.42 -1.67
C GLU A 19 4.97 9.45 -2.69
N ASN A 20 4.97 8.15 -2.36
CA ASN A 20 5.39 7.06 -3.25
C ASN A 20 6.83 7.23 -3.78
N THR A 21 7.74 7.74 -2.95
CA THR A 21 9.15 7.91 -3.26
C THR A 21 10.06 7.27 -2.21
N LEU A 22 11.32 7.03 -2.56
CA LEU A 22 12.32 6.59 -1.57
C LEU A 22 12.56 7.63 -0.48
N ALA A 23 12.51 8.93 -0.84
CA ALA A 23 12.58 10.01 0.14
C ALA A 23 11.41 9.95 1.13
N GLY A 24 10.20 9.61 0.66
CA GLY A 24 9.04 9.38 1.51
C GLY A 24 9.26 8.25 2.51
N VAL A 25 9.71 7.09 2.02
CA VAL A 25 9.97 5.92 2.91
C VAL A 25 11.08 6.21 3.92
N ARG A 26 12.15 6.92 3.52
CA ARG A 26 13.20 7.38 4.45
C ARG A 26 12.65 8.30 5.52
N CYS A 27 11.80 9.24 5.14
CA CYS A 27 11.13 10.14 6.09
C CYS A 27 10.29 9.35 7.10
N GLY A 28 9.49 8.38 6.66
CA GLY A 28 8.75 7.51 7.57
C GLY A 28 9.66 6.79 8.56
N LEU A 29 10.78 6.24 8.09
CA LEU A 29 11.78 5.58 8.95
C LEU A 29 12.41 6.56 9.95
N GLU A 30 12.75 7.79 9.54
CA GLU A 30 13.27 8.84 10.43
C GLU A 30 12.28 9.20 11.55
N TYR A 31 10.97 9.07 11.30
CA TYR A 31 9.90 9.22 12.29
C TYR A 31 9.58 7.93 13.07
N GLY A 32 10.41 6.89 12.93
CA GLY A 32 10.30 5.64 13.68
C GLY A 32 9.31 4.62 13.09
N PHE A 33 8.79 4.85 11.88
CA PHE A 33 7.89 3.91 11.23
C PHE A 33 8.64 2.73 10.62
N HIS A 34 8.32 1.54 11.09
CA HIS A 34 8.73 0.27 10.51
C HIS A 34 7.58 -0.43 9.76
N ALA A 35 6.60 0.35 9.32
CA ALA A 35 5.52 -0.10 8.44
C ALA A 35 5.13 1.04 7.50
N VAL A 36 5.07 0.73 6.22
CA VAL A 36 4.67 1.67 5.17
C VAL A 36 3.57 1.08 4.30
N GLU A 37 2.76 1.96 3.77
CA GLU A 37 1.82 1.67 2.69
C GLU A 37 2.24 2.46 1.46
N PHE A 38 2.09 1.88 0.27
CA PHE A 38 2.36 2.55 -1.00
C PHE A 38 1.64 1.89 -2.18
N ASP A 39 1.45 2.69 -3.26
CA ASP A 39 0.75 2.30 -4.47
C ASP A 39 1.70 1.82 -5.57
N VAL A 40 1.37 0.72 -6.25
CA VAL A 40 2.19 0.16 -7.35
C VAL A 40 1.40 0.05 -8.63
N MET A 41 1.95 0.62 -9.72
CA MET A 41 1.45 0.54 -11.09
C MET A 41 2.50 -0.08 -12.01
N LEU A 42 2.12 -0.35 -13.26
CA LEU A 42 3.06 -0.77 -14.31
C LEU A 42 3.40 0.39 -15.25
N SER A 43 4.67 0.51 -15.58
CA SER A 43 5.16 1.28 -16.73
C SER A 43 4.76 0.62 -18.06
N LYS A 44 4.96 1.31 -19.17
CA LYS A 44 4.70 0.80 -20.55
C LYS A 44 5.43 -0.51 -20.85
N ASP A 45 6.64 -0.66 -20.36
CA ASP A 45 7.48 -1.85 -20.52
C ASP A 45 7.30 -2.89 -19.40
N GLY A 46 6.23 -2.73 -18.57
CA GLY A 46 5.83 -3.71 -17.57
C GLY A 46 6.69 -3.70 -16.29
N VAL A 47 7.45 -2.65 -16.05
CA VAL A 47 8.20 -2.51 -14.78
C VAL A 47 7.27 -1.96 -13.70
N PRO A 48 7.14 -2.63 -12.52
CA PRO A 48 6.39 -2.09 -11.40
C PRO A 48 7.08 -0.85 -10.83
N VAL A 49 6.32 0.25 -10.70
CA VAL A 49 6.78 1.56 -10.17
C VAL A 49 5.82 2.07 -9.11
N LEU A 50 6.30 2.93 -8.21
CA LEU A 50 5.43 3.57 -7.23
C LEU A 50 4.83 4.85 -7.80
N MET A 51 3.52 4.88 -7.90
CA MET A 51 2.73 6.04 -8.29
C MET A 51 1.27 5.83 -7.87
N HIS A 52 0.62 6.89 -7.37
CA HIS A 52 -0.80 6.83 -7.00
C HIS A 52 -1.72 7.11 -8.19
N ASP A 53 -1.45 8.16 -8.97
CA ASP A 53 -2.28 8.58 -10.08
C ASP A 53 -1.82 7.93 -11.38
N PRO A 54 -2.72 7.40 -12.22
CA PRO A 54 -2.32 6.84 -13.51
C PRO A 54 -1.85 7.91 -14.50
N GLU A 55 -2.30 9.16 -14.33
CA GLU A 55 -1.96 10.32 -15.17
C GLU A 55 -0.96 11.23 -14.46
N PHE A 56 -0.08 11.88 -15.24
CA PHE A 56 0.80 12.92 -14.73
C PHE A 56 0.03 14.22 -14.43
N GLY A 57 0.64 15.13 -13.67
CA GLY A 57 0.11 16.47 -13.36
C GLY A 57 0.19 16.85 -11.90
N ARG A 58 -0.21 15.98 -10.97
CA ARG A 58 -0.23 16.30 -9.54
C ARG A 58 1.15 16.15 -8.88
N THR A 59 1.75 14.97 -8.95
CA THR A 59 3.04 14.65 -8.31
C THR A 59 4.21 14.63 -9.29
N VAL A 60 3.95 14.34 -10.53
CA VAL A 60 4.93 14.38 -11.61
C VAL A 60 4.43 15.35 -12.66
N LYS A 61 5.23 16.37 -12.99
CA LYS A 61 4.85 17.39 -13.98
C LYS A 61 4.79 16.80 -15.39
N GLY A 62 3.86 17.29 -16.20
CA GLY A 62 3.75 16.94 -17.61
C GLY A 62 2.36 16.43 -17.96
N GLN A 63 2.26 15.88 -19.18
CA GLN A 63 1.06 15.21 -19.70
C GLN A 63 1.43 13.79 -20.10
N GLY A 64 0.47 12.87 -19.98
CA GLY A 64 0.65 11.45 -20.27
C GLY A 64 0.33 10.59 -19.05
N SER A 65 0.60 9.30 -19.16
CA SER A 65 0.27 8.32 -18.14
C SER A 65 1.44 7.37 -17.85
N VAL A 66 1.43 6.79 -16.66
CA VAL A 66 2.41 5.78 -16.24
C VAL A 66 2.44 4.61 -17.21
N ALA A 67 1.26 4.07 -17.56
CA ALA A 67 1.13 2.91 -18.44
C ALA A 67 1.57 3.18 -19.91
N ALA A 68 1.70 4.44 -20.33
CA ALA A 68 2.16 4.82 -21.65
C ALA A 68 3.66 5.21 -21.71
N THR A 69 4.35 5.26 -20.56
CA THR A 69 5.73 5.76 -20.42
C THR A 69 6.68 4.64 -20.02
N LEU A 70 7.85 4.56 -20.68
CA LEU A 70 8.88 3.58 -20.32
C LEU A 70 9.44 3.86 -18.92
N PHE A 71 9.88 2.84 -18.23
CA PHE A 71 10.47 3.01 -16.90
C PHE A 71 11.70 3.92 -16.92
N SER A 72 12.55 3.83 -17.93
CA SER A 72 13.72 4.73 -18.10
C SER A 72 13.33 6.20 -18.11
N ASP A 73 12.20 6.53 -18.72
CA ASP A 73 11.70 7.90 -18.80
C ASP A 73 11.06 8.32 -17.47
N LEU A 74 10.25 7.42 -16.84
CA LEU A 74 9.67 7.66 -15.51
C LEU A 74 10.75 7.93 -14.46
N GLN A 75 11.83 7.15 -14.48
CA GLN A 75 12.94 7.30 -13.53
C GLN A 75 13.69 8.64 -13.70
N ALA A 76 13.61 9.26 -14.87
CA ALA A 76 14.19 10.58 -15.13
C ALA A 76 13.26 11.75 -14.73
N MET A 77 11.99 11.47 -14.37
CA MET A 77 11.02 12.49 -13.96
C MET A 77 11.19 12.86 -12.49
N ASP A 78 10.93 14.13 -12.19
CA ASP A 78 10.94 14.65 -10.82
C ASP A 78 9.60 14.38 -10.14
N ALA A 79 9.61 13.46 -9.19
CA ALA A 79 8.48 13.09 -8.33
C ALA A 79 8.51 13.77 -6.95
N GLY A 80 9.51 14.61 -6.68
CA GLY A 80 9.69 15.27 -5.37
C GLY A 80 9.48 16.76 -5.38
N GLY A 81 9.83 17.43 -6.47
CA GLY A 81 9.83 18.91 -6.55
C GLY A 81 8.45 19.57 -6.40
N TRP A 82 7.36 18.84 -6.60
CA TRP A 82 6.00 19.32 -6.33
C TRP A 82 5.74 19.54 -4.83
N HIS A 83 6.37 18.72 -3.99
CA HIS A 83 6.21 18.79 -2.53
C HIS A 83 7.01 19.96 -1.96
N SER A 84 8.30 20.03 -2.25
CA SER A 84 9.15 21.15 -1.87
C SER A 84 10.49 21.12 -2.63
N ALA A 85 11.19 22.26 -2.66
CA ALA A 85 12.50 22.38 -3.29
C ALA A 85 13.56 21.42 -2.68
N ARG A 86 13.40 21.02 -1.41
CA ARG A 86 14.28 20.04 -0.73
C ARG A 86 14.31 18.68 -1.45
N PHE A 87 13.20 18.30 -2.08
CA PHE A 87 13.03 17.02 -2.73
C PHE A 87 13.07 17.10 -4.27
N ALA A 88 13.46 18.27 -4.81
CA ALA A 88 13.59 18.42 -6.25
C ALA A 88 14.60 17.40 -6.83
N GLY A 89 14.21 16.72 -7.91
CA GLY A 89 15.01 15.67 -8.53
C GLY A 89 14.86 14.28 -7.89
N GLU A 90 13.96 14.10 -6.91
CA GLU A 90 13.61 12.75 -6.44
C GLU A 90 12.91 12.00 -7.57
N ALA A 91 13.45 10.86 -7.95
CA ALA A 91 12.98 10.07 -9.09
C ALA A 91 11.69 9.28 -8.76
N VAL A 92 10.90 8.94 -9.78
CA VAL A 92 9.89 7.88 -9.67
C VAL A 92 10.61 6.55 -9.42
N PRO A 93 10.43 5.89 -8.25
CA PRO A 93 11.18 4.70 -7.93
C PRO A 93 10.56 3.45 -8.58
N SER A 94 11.40 2.46 -8.91
CA SER A 94 10.89 1.12 -9.16
C SER A 94 10.43 0.48 -7.84
N TYR A 95 9.43 -0.38 -7.93
CA TYR A 95 8.98 -1.21 -6.81
C TYR A 95 10.13 -2.02 -6.20
N ALA A 96 11.00 -2.59 -7.05
CA ALA A 96 12.16 -3.35 -6.60
C ALA A 96 13.12 -2.51 -5.73
N ALA A 97 13.36 -1.24 -6.09
CA ALA A 97 14.22 -0.35 -5.29
C ALA A 97 13.61 -0.10 -3.90
N VAL A 98 12.29 0.11 -3.83
CA VAL A 98 11.60 0.36 -2.55
C VAL A 98 11.55 -0.90 -1.70
N VAL A 99 11.22 -2.07 -2.26
CA VAL A 99 11.23 -3.35 -1.54
C VAL A 99 12.62 -3.64 -0.96
N ASN A 100 13.68 -3.46 -1.75
CA ASN A 100 15.05 -3.65 -1.26
C ASN A 100 15.39 -2.70 -0.12
N PHE A 101 15.01 -1.43 -0.20
CA PHE A 101 15.19 -0.47 0.89
C PHE A 101 14.41 -0.89 2.14
N CYS A 102 13.14 -1.26 2.01
CA CYS A 102 12.31 -1.71 3.12
C CYS A 102 12.89 -2.95 3.81
N ARG A 103 13.34 -3.94 3.05
CA ARG A 103 13.99 -5.16 3.58
C ARG A 103 15.26 -4.85 4.36
N GLN A 104 16.15 -4.00 3.82
CA GLN A 104 17.39 -3.59 4.48
C GLN A 104 17.16 -2.86 5.81
N ASN A 105 16.02 -2.20 5.96
CA ASN A 105 15.65 -1.41 7.14
C ASN A 105 14.55 -2.06 8.00
N HIS A 106 14.20 -3.33 7.74
CA HIS A 106 13.14 -4.07 8.47
C HIS A 106 11.81 -3.33 8.53
N ILE A 107 11.41 -2.76 7.37
CA ILE A 107 10.15 -2.06 7.20
C ILE A 107 9.13 -3.03 6.59
N PHE A 108 8.00 -3.23 7.28
CA PHE A 108 6.87 -4.00 6.77
C PHE A 108 6.13 -3.21 5.68
N MET A 109 5.63 -3.89 4.65
CA MET A 109 5.01 -3.25 3.49
C MET A 109 3.55 -3.67 3.32
N ASN A 110 2.63 -2.71 3.28
CA ASN A 110 1.32 -2.87 2.67
C ASN A 110 1.41 -2.34 1.23
N VAL A 111 1.32 -3.22 0.26
CA VAL A 111 1.50 -2.93 -1.16
C VAL A 111 0.12 -2.84 -1.81
N GLU A 112 -0.35 -1.62 -2.08
CA GLU A 112 -1.57 -1.45 -2.88
C GLU A 112 -1.24 -1.73 -4.35
N ILE A 113 -1.81 -2.81 -4.88
CA ILE A 113 -1.78 -3.10 -6.32
C ILE A 113 -2.83 -2.21 -6.98
N LYS A 114 -2.37 -1.16 -7.68
CA LYS A 114 -3.22 -0.10 -8.23
C LYS A 114 -3.09 -0.03 -9.75
N PRO A 115 -3.81 -0.88 -10.48
CA PRO A 115 -3.68 -0.94 -11.94
C PRO A 115 -4.21 0.33 -12.60
N ALA A 116 -3.55 0.76 -13.68
CA ALA A 116 -4.19 1.64 -14.65
C ALA A 116 -5.35 0.89 -15.33
N PRO A 117 -6.42 1.59 -15.78
CA PRO A 117 -7.55 0.97 -16.46
C PRO A 117 -7.12 0.07 -17.63
N GLY A 118 -7.59 -1.18 -17.66
CA GLY A 118 -7.26 -2.19 -18.67
C GLY A 118 -5.98 -2.99 -18.38
N PHE A 119 -5.29 -2.71 -17.26
CA PHE A 119 -4.07 -3.42 -16.86
C PHE A 119 -4.23 -4.20 -15.56
N GLU A 120 -5.46 -4.48 -15.12
CA GLU A 120 -5.78 -5.05 -13.82
C GLU A 120 -5.06 -6.37 -13.58
N GLU A 121 -5.30 -7.36 -14.43
CA GLU A 121 -4.71 -8.69 -14.27
C GLU A 121 -3.20 -8.67 -14.47
N ALA A 122 -2.71 -7.89 -15.46
CA ALA A 122 -1.28 -7.78 -15.73
C ALA A 122 -0.55 -7.18 -14.52
N THR A 123 -1.09 -6.11 -13.92
CA THR A 123 -0.49 -5.46 -12.75
C THR A 123 -0.46 -6.41 -11.56
N GLY A 124 -1.58 -7.08 -11.26
CA GLY A 124 -1.65 -8.05 -10.17
C GLY A 124 -0.63 -9.16 -10.30
N ARG A 125 -0.56 -9.78 -11.47
CA ARG A 125 0.38 -10.88 -11.77
C ARG A 125 1.83 -10.41 -11.68
N ILE A 126 2.19 -9.33 -12.37
CA ILE A 126 3.60 -8.88 -12.46
C ILE A 126 4.12 -8.40 -11.09
N VAL A 127 3.30 -7.65 -10.33
CA VAL A 127 3.68 -7.23 -8.96
C VAL A 127 3.92 -8.46 -8.09
N ALA A 128 3.06 -9.47 -8.16
CA ALA A 128 3.19 -10.70 -7.37
C ALA A 128 4.45 -11.50 -7.77
N GLU A 129 4.69 -11.71 -9.07
CA GLU A 129 5.88 -12.40 -9.59
C GLU A 129 7.17 -11.66 -9.19
N THR A 130 7.18 -10.33 -9.32
CA THR A 130 8.31 -9.49 -8.90
C THR A 130 8.56 -9.61 -7.40
N THR A 131 7.50 -9.61 -6.59
CA THR A 131 7.62 -9.79 -5.13
C THR A 131 8.25 -11.13 -4.78
N LEU A 132 7.79 -12.22 -5.38
CA LEU A 132 8.39 -13.55 -5.15
C LEU A 132 9.87 -13.61 -5.54
N ALA A 133 10.25 -12.98 -6.64
CA ALA A 133 11.65 -12.91 -7.05
C ALA A 133 12.51 -12.11 -6.06
N LEU A 134 11.99 -10.99 -5.54
CA LEU A 134 12.68 -10.14 -4.57
C LEU A 134 12.77 -10.78 -3.18
N LEU A 135 11.88 -11.71 -2.85
CA LEU A 135 11.78 -12.39 -1.56
C LEU A 135 12.17 -13.89 -1.66
N ALA A 136 12.92 -14.29 -2.66
CA ALA A 136 13.26 -15.69 -2.90
C ALA A 136 14.02 -16.35 -1.73
N ASP A 137 14.65 -15.57 -0.86
CA ASP A 137 15.35 -15.98 0.37
C ASP A 137 14.46 -15.97 1.62
N VAL A 138 13.21 -15.47 1.53
CA VAL A 138 12.25 -15.41 2.65
C VAL A 138 11.35 -16.64 2.62
N SER A 139 11.20 -17.31 3.77
CA SER A 139 10.27 -18.44 3.86
C SER A 139 8.83 -17.98 3.72
N VAL A 140 8.08 -18.64 2.84
CA VAL A 140 6.63 -18.36 2.65
C VAL A 140 5.77 -18.67 3.90
N THR A 141 6.32 -19.36 4.90
CA THR A 141 5.66 -19.59 6.18
C THR A 141 5.94 -18.50 7.21
N ASP A 142 6.82 -17.58 6.90
CA ASP A 142 7.18 -16.45 7.75
C ASP A 142 6.37 -15.21 7.37
N GLU A 143 5.07 -15.23 7.68
CA GLU A 143 4.12 -14.19 7.31
C GLU A 143 4.51 -12.79 7.80
N GLN A 144 5.32 -12.69 8.86
CA GLN A 144 5.77 -11.40 9.40
C GLN A 144 6.79 -10.69 8.49
N HIS A 145 7.45 -11.43 7.61
CA HIS A 145 8.43 -10.91 6.66
C HIS A 145 7.89 -10.84 5.23
N LEU A 146 6.65 -11.32 5.00
CA LEU A 146 5.97 -11.18 3.72
C LEU A 146 5.18 -9.87 3.69
N PRO A 147 5.15 -9.13 2.57
CA PRO A 147 4.30 -7.95 2.44
C PRO A 147 2.82 -8.35 2.47
N LEU A 148 1.95 -7.40 2.79
CA LEU A 148 0.51 -7.52 2.65
C LEU A 148 0.09 -6.87 1.33
N PHE A 149 -0.46 -7.64 0.40
CA PHE A 149 -1.05 -7.07 -0.81
C PHE A 149 -2.44 -6.52 -0.53
N SER A 150 -2.77 -5.39 -1.13
CA SER A 150 -4.13 -4.86 -1.11
C SER A 150 -4.51 -4.30 -2.48
N SER A 151 -5.79 -4.24 -2.79
CA SER A 151 -6.28 -3.61 -4.03
C SER A 151 -7.77 -3.30 -3.96
N PHE A 152 -8.17 -2.16 -4.56
CA PHE A 152 -9.56 -1.88 -4.92
C PHE A 152 -9.99 -2.70 -6.15
N SER A 153 -9.04 -3.04 -7.01
CA SER A 153 -9.30 -3.91 -8.16
C SER A 153 -9.32 -5.37 -7.75
N PHE A 154 -10.51 -5.94 -7.68
CA PHE A 154 -10.66 -7.35 -7.34
C PHE A 154 -9.98 -8.27 -8.37
N ALA A 155 -10.01 -7.90 -9.65
CA ALA A 155 -9.32 -8.63 -10.72
C ALA A 155 -7.79 -8.63 -10.52
N ALA A 156 -7.19 -7.49 -10.15
CA ALA A 156 -5.76 -7.40 -9.85
C ALA A 156 -5.39 -8.24 -8.62
N LEU A 157 -6.23 -8.18 -7.57
CA LEU A 157 -5.99 -8.97 -6.35
C LEU A 157 -6.08 -10.47 -6.62
N MET A 158 -7.02 -10.91 -7.46
CA MET A 158 -7.15 -12.31 -7.85
C MET A 158 -5.99 -12.78 -8.74
N ALA A 159 -5.52 -11.95 -9.66
CA ALA A 159 -4.33 -12.25 -10.46
C ALA A 159 -3.08 -12.38 -9.57
N ALA A 160 -2.93 -11.50 -8.58
CA ALA A 160 -1.85 -11.59 -7.59
C ALA A 160 -1.97 -12.86 -6.72
N LYS A 161 -3.19 -13.23 -6.31
CA LYS A 161 -3.43 -14.50 -5.60
C LYS A 161 -2.99 -15.72 -6.40
N HIS A 162 -3.30 -15.76 -7.69
CA HIS A 162 -2.92 -16.87 -8.55
C HIS A 162 -1.40 -16.97 -8.75
N ALA A 163 -0.73 -15.83 -8.93
CA ALA A 163 0.72 -15.78 -9.13
C ALA A 163 1.52 -16.02 -7.84
N ALA A 164 1.03 -15.53 -6.69
CA ALA A 164 1.71 -15.64 -5.39
C ALA A 164 0.72 -16.01 -4.27
N PRO A 165 0.20 -17.24 -4.23
CA PRO A 165 -0.85 -17.65 -3.30
C PRO A 165 -0.45 -17.54 -1.82
N ALA A 166 0.84 -17.61 -1.50
CA ALA A 166 1.35 -17.54 -0.14
C ALA A 166 1.42 -16.09 0.39
N ILE A 167 1.48 -15.06 -0.48
CA ILE A 167 1.51 -13.67 -0.02
C ILE A 167 0.13 -13.31 0.56
N PRO A 168 0.06 -12.83 1.82
CA PRO A 168 -1.19 -12.42 2.44
C PRO A 168 -1.85 -11.23 1.72
N ARG A 169 -3.18 -11.16 1.78
CA ARG A 169 -3.97 -10.18 1.02
C ARG A 169 -5.02 -9.52 1.91
N GLY A 170 -5.29 -8.23 1.62
CA GLY A 170 -6.43 -7.45 2.08
C GLY A 170 -7.31 -7.03 0.89
N VAL A 171 -8.62 -7.07 1.04
CA VAL A 171 -9.55 -6.51 0.05
C VAL A 171 -9.83 -5.06 0.41
N LEU A 172 -9.55 -4.13 -0.51
CA LEU A 172 -9.88 -2.71 -0.35
C LEU A 172 -11.31 -2.42 -0.81
N MET A 173 -12.07 -1.74 0.05
CA MET A 173 -13.41 -1.23 -0.23
C MET A 173 -13.56 0.16 0.38
N ASP A 174 -14.23 1.08 -0.31
CA ASP A 174 -14.51 2.40 0.27
C ASP A 174 -15.51 2.33 1.44
N SER A 175 -16.47 1.40 1.34
CA SER A 175 -17.42 1.09 2.41
C SER A 175 -17.67 -0.41 2.49
N VAL A 176 -18.10 -0.89 3.67
CA VAL A 176 -18.43 -2.30 3.89
C VAL A 176 -19.76 -2.60 3.20
N GLY A 177 -19.70 -3.18 2.00
CA GLY A 177 -20.86 -3.60 1.23
C GLY A 177 -21.36 -4.98 1.66
N ASP A 178 -22.56 -5.38 1.19
CA ASP A 178 -23.16 -6.67 1.56
C ASP A 178 -22.34 -7.90 1.11
N ASP A 179 -21.50 -7.74 0.09
CA ASP A 179 -20.66 -8.79 -0.49
C ASP A 179 -19.25 -8.89 0.14
N TRP A 180 -18.95 -8.09 1.17
CA TRP A 180 -17.61 -8.03 1.77
C TRP A 180 -17.04 -9.40 2.15
N LYS A 181 -17.89 -10.24 2.79
CA LYS A 181 -17.47 -11.56 3.27
C LYS A 181 -17.17 -12.53 2.12
N ALA A 182 -18.01 -12.52 1.08
CA ALA A 182 -17.81 -13.34 -0.11
C ALA A 182 -16.50 -12.98 -0.81
N ARG A 183 -16.22 -11.69 -0.97
CA ARG A 183 -14.96 -11.22 -1.58
C ARG A 183 -13.73 -11.60 -0.76
N LEU A 184 -13.78 -11.48 0.57
CA LEU A 184 -12.66 -11.91 1.42
C LEU A 184 -12.41 -13.43 1.30
N GLN A 185 -13.47 -14.23 1.29
CA GLN A 185 -13.39 -15.68 1.10
C GLN A 185 -12.80 -16.03 -0.27
N GLU A 186 -13.34 -15.46 -1.34
CA GLU A 186 -12.88 -15.70 -2.70
C GLU A 186 -11.41 -15.29 -2.90
N ALA A 187 -11.01 -14.12 -2.38
CA ALA A 187 -9.62 -13.67 -2.40
C ALA A 187 -8.71 -14.48 -1.48
N GLY A 188 -9.26 -15.25 -0.52
CA GLY A 188 -8.48 -15.86 0.56
C GLY A 188 -7.75 -14.78 1.37
N ALA A 189 -8.43 -13.65 1.60
CA ALA A 189 -7.85 -12.48 2.24
C ALA A 189 -7.76 -12.63 3.75
N ARG A 190 -6.81 -11.94 4.37
CA ARG A 190 -6.62 -11.85 5.82
C ARG A 190 -7.44 -10.72 6.45
N ALA A 191 -7.71 -9.66 5.68
CA ALA A 191 -8.32 -8.45 6.19
C ALA A 191 -9.20 -7.75 5.18
N LEU A 192 -10.15 -6.98 5.70
CA LEU A 192 -10.83 -5.92 4.99
C LEU A 192 -10.11 -4.61 5.22
N HIS A 193 -9.75 -3.90 4.15
CA HIS A 193 -9.24 -2.53 4.19
C HIS A 193 -10.36 -1.57 3.79
N THR A 194 -10.69 -0.59 4.63
CA THR A 194 -11.83 0.29 4.37
C THR A 194 -11.61 1.73 4.84
N ASN A 195 -12.37 2.63 4.24
CA ASN A 195 -12.37 4.03 4.63
C ASN A 195 -12.98 4.18 6.04
N HIS A 196 -12.18 4.67 6.97
CA HIS A 196 -12.60 4.85 8.37
C HIS A 196 -13.85 5.73 8.53
N ARG A 197 -14.16 6.59 7.54
CA ARG A 197 -15.33 7.48 7.57
C ARG A 197 -16.64 6.75 7.31
N HIS A 198 -16.57 5.60 6.63
CA HIS A 198 -17.73 4.77 6.27
C HIS A 198 -17.83 3.51 7.15
N LEU A 199 -17.09 3.48 8.26
CA LEU A 199 -17.02 2.34 9.17
C LEU A 199 -17.61 2.71 10.53
N ASN A 200 -18.33 1.76 11.14
CA ASN A 200 -18.85 1.84 12.50
C ASN A 200 -18.46 0.59 13.33
N ASP A 201 -18.67 0.66 14.64
CA ASP A 201 -18.31 -0.39 15.60
C ASP A 201 -19.00 -1.73 15.33
N ALA A 202 -20.27 -1.71 14.94
CA ALA A 202 -21.03 -2.93 14.62
C ALA A 202 -20.45 -3.66 13.41
N GLN A 203 -20.03 -2.93 12.37
CA GLN A 203 -19.37 -3.51 11.21
C GLN A 203 -18.00 -4.09 11.58
N VAL A 204 -17.22 -3.40 12.41
CA VAL A 204 -15.95 -3.94 12.91
C VAL A 204 -16.17 -5.24 13.64
N ALA A 205 -17.14 -5.28 14.58
CA ALA A 205 -17.48 -6.50 15.33
C ALA A 205 -17.85 -7.65 14.38
N GLN A 206 -18.70 -7.41 13.36
CA GLN A 206 -19.09 -8.43 12.39
C GLN A 206 -17.89 -9.01 11.60
N ILE A 207 -16.95 -8.14 11.19
CA ILE A 207 -15.76 -8.56 10.45
C ILE A 207 -14.82 -9.38 11.35
N LYS A 208 -14.62 -8.91 12.60
CA LYS A 208 -13.80 -9.59 13.60
C LYS A 208 -14.40 -10.95 14.01
N ASP A 209 -15.71 -11.04 14.23
CA ASP A 209 -16.42 -12.28 14.56
C ASP A 209 -16.34 -13.30 13.41
N ALA A 210 -16.24 -12.81 12.16
CA ALA A 210 -16.02 -13.68 11.01
C ALA A 210 -14.55 -14.13 10.86
N GLY A 211 -13.64 -13.69 11.76
CA GLY A 211 -12.23 -14.11 11.79
C GLY A 211 -11.28 -13.28 10.92
N TYR A 212 -11.72 -12.13 10.42
CA TYR A 212 -10.89 -11.25 9.57
C TYR A 212 -10.30 -10.08 10.34
N GLY A 213 -9.16 -9.58 9.84
CA GLY A 213 -8.59 -8.31 10.28
C GLY A 213 -9.32 -7.12 9.65
N VAL A 214 -9.16 -5.95 10.29
CA VAL A 214 -9.66 -4.67 9.78
C VAL A 214 -8.53 -3.68 9.72
N PHE A 215 -8.30 -3.13 8.51
CA PHE A 215 -7.33 -2.06 8.25
C PHE A 215 -8.07 -0.81 7.76
N CYS A 216 -7.75 0.37 8.30
CA CYS A 216 -8.39 1.63 7.90
C CYS A 216 -7.45 2.58 7.16
N TYR A 217 -7.97 3.31 6.20
CA TYR A 217 -7.32 4.42 5.51
C TYR A 217 -8.21 5.66 5.46
N THR A 218 -7.71 6.86 5.28
CA THR A 218 -6.45 7.36 5.80
C THR A 218 -6.78 8.14 7.07
N VAL A 219 -6.25 7.74 8.20
CA VAL A 219 -6.64 8.24 9.53
C VAL A 219 -5.65 9.31 9.97
N ASN A 220 -6.07 10.58 9.90
CA ASN A 220 -5.21 11.73 10.16
C ASN A 220 -5.59 12.50 11.45
N ASP A 221 -6.60 12.03 12.15
CA ASP A 221 -7.10 12.59 13.39
C ASP A 221 -6.87 11.63 14.56
N THR A 222 -6.24 12.10 15.63
CA THR A 222 -5.84 11.26 16.77
C THR A 222 -7.04 10.75 17.57
N GLU A 223 -8.12 11.55 17.69
CA GLU A 223 -9.34 11.12 18.40
C GLU A 223 -10.04 10.02 17.61
N ARG A 224 -10.10 10.18 16.27
CA ARG A 224 -10.65 9.15 15.39
C ARG A 224 -9.79 7.88 15.39
N ALA A 225 -8.46 8.00 15.43
CA ALA A 225 -7.57 6.85 15.55
C ALA A 225 -7.85 6.05 16.84
N HIS A 226 -7.95 6.73 17.99
CA HIS A 226 -8.32 6.09 19.24
C HIS A 226 -9.72 5.46 19.20
N GLU A 227 -10.68 6.12 18.55
CA GLU A 227 -12.05 5.62 18.43
C GLU A 227 -12.10 4.28 17.68
N ILE A 228 -11.52 4.22 16.48
CA ILE A 228 -11.53 3.00 15.67
C ILE A 228 -10.74 1.85 16.30
N LEU A 229 -9.64 2.15 17.00
CA LEU A 229 -8.90 1.15 17.75
C LEU A 229 -9.73 0.57 18.91
N ARG A 230 -10.55 1.40 19.61
CA ARG A 230 -11.49 0.90 20.62
C ARG A 230 -12.57 0.00 20.03
N TRP A 231 -12.95 0.17 18.76
CA TRP A 231 -13.88 -0.73 18.06
C TRP A 231 -13.25 -2.08 17.71
N GLY A 232 -11.91 -2.19 17.77
CA GLY A 232 -11.18 -3.41 17.43
C GLY A 232 -10.56 -3.41 16.03
N VAL A 233 -10.43 -2.24 15.38
CA VAL A 233 -9.62 -2.11 14.16
C VAL A 233 -8.18 -2.51 14.49
N ASP A 234 -7.59 -3.34 13.64
CA ASP A 234 -6.26 -3.92 13.88
C ASP A 234 -5.13 -2.98 13.47
N ALA A 235 -5.33 -2.23 12.37
CA ALA A 235 -4.32 -1.31 11.86
C ALA A 235 -4.93 -0.21 10.98
N PHE A 236 -4.14 0.84 10.74
CA PHE A 236 -4.50 1.91 9.82
C PHE A 236 -3.25 2.60 9.24
N CYS A 237 -3.42 3.31 8.12
CA CYS A 237 -2.39 4.21 7.61
C CYS A 237 -2.74 5.68 7.91
N THR A 238 -1.69 6.52 8.03
CA THR A 238 -1.80 7.94 8.32
C THR A 238 -0.85 8.78 7.47
N ASP A 239 -1.31 9.97 7.06
CA ASP A 239 -0.46 11.02 6.50
C ASP A 239 0.23 11.85 7.60
N ARG A 240 -0.28 11.78 8.82
CA ARG A 240 0.13 12.62 9.96
C ARG A 240 1.09 11.87 10.86
N ILE A 241 2.20 11.38 10.25
CA ILE A 241 3.29 10.70 10.98
C ILE A 241 3.98 11.60 12.01
N ASP A 242 3.73 12.91 11.96
CA ASP A 242 4.14 13.92 12.94
C ASP A 242 3.25 13.95 14.19
N LEU A 243 1.99 13.53 14.09
CA LEU A 243 1.00 13.56 15.18
C LEU A 243 0.60 12.18 15.70
N ILE A 244 0.64 11.19 14.84
CA ILE A 244 0.26 9.80 15.14
C ILE A 244 1.54 8.96 15.00
N PRO A 245 2.27 8.68 16.09
CA PRO A 245 3.53 7.94 16.03
C PRO A 245 3.32 6.46 15.72
N ALA A 246 4.40 5.77 15.38
CA ALA A 246 4.37 4.36 14.97
C ALA A 246 3.90 3.40 16.07
N ASP A 247 4.04 3.78 17.32
CA ASP A 247 3.66 3.03 18.54
C ASP A 247 2.33 3.48 19.16
N PHE A 248 1.53 4.24 18.43
CA PHE A 248 0.24 4.83 18.82
C PHE A 248 -0.75 3.84 19.44
#